data_2f5f06214e12dd8a44c7d6bd7884e7ad
#
_entry.id   2f5f06214e12dd8a44c7d6bd7884e7ad
#
_cell.length_a   1.000
_cell.length_b   1.000
_cell.length_c   1.000
_cell.angle_alpha   90.00
_cell.angle_beta   90.00
_cell.angle_gamma   90.00
#
_symmetry.space_group_name_H-M   'P 1'
#
loop_
_entity.id
_entity.type
_entity.pdbx_description
1 polymer ?
#
loop_
_entity_poly.entity_id
_entity_poly.type
_entity_poly.pdbx_seq_one_letter_code
_entity_poly.pdbx_strand_id
1 'polypeptide(L)'
;MAIERGSVIDGKYEILKQIGKGGMSAVYLAMDLRLNKQWAVKVIQKKGIGKNNEVVLNKVPDDTELMKRLDHPAIPRIVDIIDKEDDPQIYIVMDYVEGESLDKILDEYGAQPQDVVIDWAKQICDTLGYLHSQKPPIIYRDMKPANIMLKPEGNLKIIDFGISREYKEQNLADTTVLGTKGYAPPEQFGSRQTDARSDIYALGMTMHHLVTGVDPRKNDYVPIKQWNPSLMDGLEIIIDKCVQMAPEDRYQNCNELMYDLEHVELLGIEYKKQQKRKLMTFVISLARAVIMAFAGVLGMVVKHNNDTNTYDKYVTDSGYIDLAVDENSIAEACFKAIEIDGTRIEAYEKYIEKSTDAGKLLTYSFNETDKDNNTKSGTYDINRYTKYFSDNLEQLKQKPGFDKLAFDTGYAIFNLSKDNSELSSALSAQTYFKYVLEIGETSNYYNIANSFNNVCQFYNDYANAEKTGNESTKDDYEKLIESIA
;
A
#
# COMPACT_ATOMS: atom_id res chain seq x y z
N MET A 1 -6.66 -43.98 -37.87
CA MET A 1 -5.73 -44.47 -38.95
C MET A 1 -5.40 -43.30 -39.86
N ALA A 2 -4.22 -43.22 -40.41
CA ALA A 2 -3.94 -42.25 -41.46
C ALA A 2 -4.74 -42.61 -42.72
N ILE A 3 -5.28 -41.63 -43.39
CA ILE A 3 -5.98 -41.82 -44.66
C ILE A 3 -4.92 -41.93 -45.76
N GLU A 4 -5.01 -42.97 -46.60
CA GLU A 4 -4.04 -43.19 -47.68
C GLU A 4 -4.25 -42.19 -48.82
N ARG A 5 -3.16 -41.85 -49.50
CA ARG A 5 -3.19 -41.02 -50.71
C ARG A 5 -4.02 -41.72 -51.79
N GLY A 6 -4.89 -40.98 -52.50
CA GLY A 6 -5.82 -41.51 -53.49
C GLY A 6 -7.13 -42.01 -52.94
N SER A 7 -7.32 -42.06 -51.60
CA SER A 7 -8.62 -42.38 -51.01
C SER A 7 -9.62 -41.26 -51.35
N VAL A 8 -10.86 -41.64 -51.67
CA VAL A 8 -11.93 -40.68 -52.02
C VAL A 8 -12.95 -40.62 -50.89
N ILE A 9 -13.07 -39.44 -50.24
CA ILE A 9 -14.03 -39.18 -49.18
C ILE A 9 -15.35 -38.74 -49.81
N ASP A 10 -16.47 -39.35 -49.39
CA ASP A 10 -17.85 -39.09 -49.86
C ASP A 10 -18.01 -39.07 -51.40
N GLY A 11 -17.15 -39.82 -52.11
CA GLY A 11 -17.17 -39.84 -53.59
C GLY A 11 -16.81 -38.51 -54.26
N LYS A 12 -16.30 -37.54 -53.52
CA LYS A 12 -16.07 -36.18 -54.00
C LYS A 12 -14.61 -35.71 -53.79
N TYR A 13 -13.98 -36.04 -52.67
CA TYR A 13 -12.70 -35.43 -52.26
C TYR A 13 -11.60 -36.47 -52.28
N GLU A 14 -10.71 -36.43 -53.26
CA GLU A 14 -9.55 -37.29 -53.36
C GLU A 14 -8.40 -36.76 -52.50
N ILE A 15 -7.88 -37.57 -51.60
CA ILE A 15 -6.77 -37.21 -50.72
C ILE A 15 -5.45 -37.19 -51.50
N LEU A 16 -4.79 -36.02 -51.54
CA LEU A 16 -3.51 -35.85 -52.22
C LEU A 16 -2.32 -36.06 -51.27
N LYS A 17 -2.32 -35.43 -50.09
CA LYS A 17 -1.27 -35.55 -49.09
C LYS A 17 -1.75 -35.05 -47.73
N GLN A 18 -1.12 -35.54 -46.66
CA GLN A 18 -1.28 -35.00 -45.35
C GLN A 18 -0.49 -33.67 -45.23
N ILE A 19 -1.11 -32.61 -44.76
CA ILE A 19 -0.52 -31.27 -44.59
C ILE A 19 -0.39 -30.82 -43.11
N GLY A 20 -1.14 -31.52 -42.22
CA GLY A 20 -1.04 -31.25 -40.75
C GLY A 20 -1.40 -32.51 -39.96
N LYS A 21 -0.85 -32.59 -38.72
CA LYS A 21 -1.16 -33.66 -37.77
C LYS A 21 -1.22 -33.06 -36.35
N GLY A 22 -2.35 -33.23 -35.70
CA GLY A 22 -2.56 -32.92 -34.30
C GLY A 22 -2.75 -34.17 -33.43
N GLY A 23 -2.97 -33.99 -32.13
CA GLY A 23 -3.16 -35.13 -31.22
C GLY A 23 -4.38 -36.01 -31.50
N MET A 24 -5.50 -35.43 -31.97
CA MET A 24 -6.77 -36.11 -32.26
C MET A 24 -7.32 -35.82 -33.65
N SER A 25 -6.60 -35.06 -34.47
CA SER A 25 -7.01 -34.69 -35.82
C SER A 25 -5.82 -34.71 -36.78
N ALA A 26 -6.12 -34.92 -38.05
CA ALA A 26 -5.15 -34.76 -39.14
C ALA A 26 -5.78 -33.89 -40.22
N VAL A 27 -4.97 -33.10 -40.89
CA VAL A 27 -5.42 -32.25 -42.01
C VAL A 27 -4.78 -32.71 -43.28
N TYR A 28 -5.59 -32.89 -44.30
CA TYR A 28 -5.16 -33.39 -45.61
C TYR A 28 -5.48 -32.34 -46.69
N LEU A 29 -4.61 -32.24 -47.68
CA LEU A 29 -4.92 -31.60 -48.95
C LEU A 29 -5.72 -32.58 -49.77
N ALA A 30 -6.88 -32.18 -50.28
CA ALA A 30 -7.73 -32.97 -51.13
C ALA A 30 -8.12 -32.20 -52.40
N MET A 31 -8.38 -32.97 -53.47
CA MET A 31 -8.92 -32.45 -54.74
C MET A 31 -10.42 -32.74 -54.82
N ASP A 32 -11.24 -31.76 -55.06
CA ASP A 32 -12.64 -31.96 -55.44
C ASP A 32 -12.68 -32.45 -56.87
N LEU A 33 -13.12 -33.67 -57.04
CA LEU A 33 -13.15 -34.34 -58.37
C LEU A 33 -14.14 -33.69 -59.34
N ARG A 34 -15.11 -32.94 -58.86
CA ARG A 34 -16.13 -32.28 -59.71
C ARG A 34 -15.74 -30.84 -60.05
N LEU A 35 -15.15 -30.12 -59.09
CA LEU A 35 -14.82 -28.71 -59.23
C LEU A 35 -13.33 -28.51 -59.68
N ASN A 36 -12.53 -29.57 -59.64
CA ASN A 36 -11.07 -29.51 -59.87
C ASN A 36 -10.42 -28.40 -59.00
N LYS A 37 -10.82 -28.35 -57.75
CA LYS A 37 -10.37 -27.35 -56.76
C LYS A 37 -9.78 -28.03 -55.56
N GLN A 38 -8.70 -27.47 -55.03
CA GLN A 38 -8.07 -27.94 -53.78
C GLN A 38 -8.79 -27.43 -52.55
N TRP A 39 -8.94 -28.33 -51.59
CA TRP A 39 -9.52 -28.08 -50.29
C TRP A 39 -8.63 -28.65 -49.16
N ALA A 40 -8.72 -28.07 -47.98
CA ALA A 40 -8.23 -28.71 -46.77
C ALA A 40 -9.33 -29.56 -46.14
N VAL A 41 -9.01 -30.82 -45.81
CA VAL A 41 -9.93 -31.73 -45.13
C VAL A 41 -9.37 -32.04 -43.75
N LYS A 42 -10.00 -31.51 -42.69
CA LYS A 42 -9.68 -31.85 -41.32
C LYS A 42 -10.46 -33.08 -40.90
N VAL A 43 -9.73 -34.12 -40.49
CA VAL A 43 -10.28 -35.43 -40.10
C VAL A 43 -10.21 -35.53 -38.58
N ILE A 44 -11.35 -35.76 -37.95
CA ILE A 44 -11.49 -35.90 -36.50
C ILE A 44 -11.99 -37.28 -36.18
N GLN A 45 -11.39 -37.99 -35.24
CA GLN A 45 -11.85 -39.32 -34.79
C GLN A 45 -13.08 -39.14 -33.88
N LYS A 46 -14.20 -39.85 -34.18
CA LYS A 46 -15.39 -39.84 -33.32
C LYS A 46 -15.13 -40.42 -31.93
N LYS A 47 -14.27 -41.47 -31.88
CA LYS A 47 -13.79 -42.09 -30.65
C LYS A 47 -12.29 -41.91 -30.56
N GLY A 48 -11.82 -41.20 -29.57
CA GLY A 48 -10.38 -41.04 -29.30
C GLY A 48 -10.01 -41.62 -27.93
N ILE A 49 -8.73 -41.95 -27.76
CA ILE A 49 -8.19 -42.29 -26.44
C ILE A 49 -7.58 -41.02 -25.88
N GLY A 50 -8.13 -40.52 -24.78
CA GLY A 50 -7.59 -39.39 -24.05
C GLY A 50 -6.22 -39.73 -23.39
N LYS A 51 -5.54 -38.71 -22.85
CA LYS A 51 -4.23 -38.88 -22.19
C LYS A 51 -4.23 -39.89 -21.04
N ASN A 52 -5.39 -40.17 -20.45
CA ASN A 52 -5.55 -41.12 -19.32
C ASN A 52 -6.21 -42.44 -19.73
N ASN A 53 -6.10 -42.85 -20.99
CA ASN A 53 -6.78 -44.05 -21.55
C ASN A 53 -8.32 -43.97 -21.51
N GLU A 54 -8.92 -42.81 -21.41
CA GLU A 54 -10.37 -42.62 -21.47
C GLU A 54 -10.86 -42.60 -22.92
N VAL A 55 -12.02 -43.17 -23.17
CA VAL A 55 -12.66 -43.07 -24.48
C VAL A 55 -13.37 -41.72 -24.59
N VAL A 56 -12.83 -40.82 -25.41
CA VAL A 56 -13.42 -39.53 -25.70
C VAL A 56 -14.28 -39.65 -26.96
N LEU A 57 -15.57 -39.27 -26.83
CA LEU A 57 -16.49 -39.21 -27.98
C LEU A 57 -16.44 -37.76 -28.53
N ASN A 58 -15.92 -37.60 -29.73
CA ASN A 58 -15.99 -36.36 -30.48
C ASN A 58 -17.28 -36.35 -31.32
N LYS A 59 -18.10 -35.33 -31.13
CA LYS A 59 -19.28 -35.02 -31.97
C LYS A 59 -18.97 -33.77 -32.79
N VAL A 60 -19.74 -33.57 -33.86
CA VAL A 60 -19.78 -32.26 -34.53
C VAL A 60 -20.35 -31.28 -33.52
N PRO A 61 -19.67 -30.17 -33.20
CA PRO A 61 -20.21 -29.16 -32.29
C PRO A 61 -21.57 -28.63 -32.80
N ASP A 62 -22.50 -28.38 -31.87
CA ASP A 62 -23.77 -27.75 -32.18
C ASP A 62 -23.62 -26.38 -32.88
N ASP A 63 -22.49 -25.71 -32.64
CA ASP A 63 -22.13 -24.42 -33.24
C ASP A 63 -21.55 -24.52 -34.67
N THR A 64 -21.50 -25.71 -35.27
CA THR A 64 -20.99 -25.90 -36.64
C THR A 64 -21.79 -25.10 -37.67
N GLU A 65 -23.09 -24.95 -37.47
CA GLU A 65 -23.94 -24.09 -38.32
C GLU A 65 -23.55 -22.61 -38.20
N LEU A 66 -23.12 -22.16 -37.02
CA LEU A 66 -22.59 -20.82 -36.85
C LEU A 66 -21.25 -20.65 -37.58
N MET A 67 -20.37 -21.63 -37.49
CA MET A 67 -19.05 -21.63 -38.19
C MET A 67 -19.21 -21.61 -39.71
N LYS A 68 -20.21 -22.29 -40.26
CA LYS A 68 -20.52 -22.25 -41.72
C LYS A 68 -20.93 -20.85 -42.18
N ARG A 69 -21.49 -20.01 -41.30
CA ARG A 69 -21.94 -18.64 -41.60
C ARG A 69 -20.82 -17.61 -41.46
N LEU A 70 -19.66 -17.99 -40.94
CA LEU A 70 -18.57 -17.05 -40.82
C LEU A 70 -18.04 -16.64 -42.20
N ASP A 71 -18.10 -15.34 -42.47
CA ASP A 71 -17.60 -14.74 -43.71
C ASP A 71 -16.63 -13.58 -43.35
N HIS A 72 -15.35 -13.90 -43.32
CA HIS A 72 -14.29 -12.95 -43.02
C HIS A 72 -13.04 -13.27 -43.84
N PRO A 73 -12.35 -12.27 -44.41
CA PRO A 73 -11.17 -12.48 -45.28
C PRO A 73 -10.07 -13.32 -44.65
N ALA A 74 -9.88 -13.22 -43.33
CA ALA A 74 -8.84 -13.96 -42.61
C ALA A 74 -9.30 -15.31 -42.04
N ILE A 75 -10.53 -15.77 -42.34
CA ILE A 75 -11.07 -17.05 -41.88
C ILE A 75 -11.27 -17.98 -43.07
N PRO A 76 -10.77 -19.22 -43.04
CA PRO A 76 -11.09 -20.25 -44.05
C PRO A 76 -12.57 -20.62 -43.99
N ARG A 77 -13.28 -20.59 -45.11
CA ARG A 77 -14.69 -20.97 -45.15
C ARG A 77 -14.83 -22.49 -45.08
N ILE A 78 -15.77 -22.93 -44.25
CA ILE A 78 -16.21 -24.33 -44.23
C ILE A 78 -17.19 -24.52 -45.35
N VAL A 79 -16.89 -25.47 -46.26
CA VAL A 79 -17.72 -25.74 -47.44
C VAL A 79 -18.56 -27.00 -47.31
N ASP A 80 -18.09 -27.98 -46.53
CA ASP A 80 -18.80 -29.22 -46.29
C ASP A 80 -18.44 -29.84 -44.95
N ILE A 81 -19.36 -30.60 -44.33
CA ILE A 81 -19.11 -31.40 -43.13
C ILE A 81 -19.75 -32.76 -43.38
N ILE A 82 -18.91 -33.81 -43.35
CA ILE A 82 -19.31 -35.17 -43.58
C ILE A 82 -19.24 -35.93 -42.27
N ASP A 83 -20.40 -36.26 -41.71
CA ASP A 83 -20.57 -37.03 -40.48
C ASP A 83 -21.57 -38.17 -40.75
N LYS A 84 -21.07 -39.37 -41.02
CA LYS A 84 -21.87 -40.58 -41.29
C LYS A 84 -21.88 -41.45 -40.05
N GLU A 85 -23.02 -42.04 -39.70
CA GLU A 85 -23.14 -42.88 -38.50
C GLU A 85 -22.18 -44.07 -38.50
N ASP A 86 -21.98 -44.66 -39.66
CA ASP A 86 -21.15 -45.85 -39.84
C ASP A 86 -19.65 -45.53 -39.99
N ASP A 87 -19.26 -44.25 -40.13
CA ASP A 87 -17.87 -43.83 -40.26
C ASP A 87 -17.32 -43.44 -38.88
N PRO A 88 -16.17 -44.00 -38.43
CA PRO A 88 -15.54 -43.60 -37.17
C PRO A 88 -14.94 -42.20 -37.18
N GLN A 89 -15.02 -41.48 -38.31
CA GLN A 89 -14.40 -40.18 -38.54
C GLN A 89 -15.44 -39.12 -38.95
N ILE A 90 -15.14 -37.87 -38.63
CA ILE A 90 -15.84 -36.67 -39.08
C ILE A 90 -14.86 -35.94 -40.00
N TYR A 91 -15.33 -35.48 -41.15
CA TYR A 91 -14.51 -34.73 -42.11
C TYR A 91 -15.07 -33.31 -42.22
N ILE A 92 -14.20 -32.31 -42.01
CA ILE A 92 -14.55 -30.91 -42.20
C ILE A 92 -13.75 -30.40 -43.40
N VAL A 93 -14.46 -30.07 -44.47
CA VAL A 93 -13.89 -29.55 -45.71
C VAL A 93 -13.92 -28.04 -45.70
N MET A 94 -12.78 -27.40 -45.91
CA MET A 94 -12.61 -25.96 -45.83
C MET A 94 -11.64 -25.44 -46.88
N ASP A 95 -11.59 -24.13 -47.07
CA ASP A 95 -10.63 -23.47 -47.94
C ASP A 95 -9.20 -23.96 -47.63
N TYR A 96 -8.47 -24.37 -48.65
CA TYR A 96 -7.05 -24.63 -48.54
C TYR A 96 -6.32 -23.29 -48.52
N VAL A 97 -5.52 -23.05 -47.49
CA VAL A 97 -4.69 -21.84 -47.36
C VAL A 97 -3.29 -22.15 -47.86
N GLU A 98 -2.89 -21.50 -48.93
CA GLU A 98 -1.52 -21.52 -49.43
C GLU A 98 -0.68 -20.53 -48.60
N GLY A 99 0.52 -20.94 -48.17
CA GLY A 99 1.43 -20.14 -47.37
C GLY A 99 2.10 -20.94 -46.26
N GLU A 100 2.73 -20.22 -45.35
CA GLU A 100 3.44 -20.80 -44.21
C GLU A 100 2.87 -20.31 -42.88
N SER A 101 2.92 -21.16 -41.86
CA SER A 101 2.52 -20.74 -40.53
C SER A 101 3.59 -19.85 -39.87
N LEU A 102 3.16 -18.90 -39.02
CA LEU A 102 4.08 -17.96 -38.37
C LEU A 102 5.10 -18.66 -37.44
N ASP A 103 4.81 -19.83 -36.92
CA ASP A 103 5.79 -20.61 -36.15
C ASP A 103 6.93 -21.13 -37.04
N LYS A 104 6.65 -21.57 -38.27
CA LYS A 104 7.71 -21.92 -39.23
C LYS A 104 8.55 -20.74 -39.65
N ILE A 105 7.89 -19.57 -39.83
CA ILE A 105 8.60 -18.31 -40.13
C ILE A 105 9.51 -17.94 -38.96
N LEU A 106 9.05 -18.08 -37.69
CA LEU A 106 9.90 -17.91 -36.54
C LEU A 106 11.06 -18.88 -36.44
N ASP A 107 10.82 -20.16 -36.75
CA ASP A 107 11.86 -21.18 -36.74
C ASP A 107 12.94 -20.94 -37.81
N GLU A 108 12.54 -20.40 -38.99
CA GLU A 108 13.45 -20.18 -40.11
C GLU A 108 14.16 -18.82 -40.05
N TYR A 109 13.43 -17.73 -39.67
CA TYR A 109 13.93 -16.35 -39.75
C TYR A 109 14.12 -15.68 -38.37
N GLY A 110 13.69 -16.35 -37.28
CA GLY A 110 13.76 -15.80 -35.93
C GLY A 110 12.78 -14.66 -35.68
N ALA A 111 13.18 -13.72 -34.80
CA ALA A 111 12.38 -12.55 -34.45
C ALA A 111 12.02 -11.70 -35.68
N GLN A 112 10.77 -11.28 -35.78
CA GLN A 112 10.26 -10.51 -36.91
C GLN A 112 10.35 -8.99 -36.63
N PRO A 113 10.50 -8.16 -37.70
CA PRO A 113 10.48 -6.71 -37.57
C PRO A 113 9.19 -6.23 -36.88
N GLN A 114 9.33 -5.27 -35.94
CA GLN A 114 8.19 -4.77 -35.16
C GLN A 114 7.05 -4.22 -36.00
N ASP A 115 7.37 -3.53 -37.11
CA ASP A 115 6.37 -2.95 -38.01
C ASP A 115 5.52 -4.04 -38.64
N VAL A 116 6.16 -5.17 -39.06
CA VAL A 116 5.49 -6.35 -39.60
C VAL A 116 4.59 -7.00 -38.53
N VAL A 117 5.09 -7.13 -37.30
CA VAL A 117 4.31 -7.70 -36.19
C VAL A 117 3.10 -6.82 -35.85
N ILE A 118 3.23 -5.49 -35.91
CA ILE A 118 2.12 -4.56 -35.69
C ILE A 118 1.06 -4.75 -36.79
N ASP A 119 1.45 -4.84 -38.04
CA ASP A 119 0.51 -5.07 -39.15
C ASP A 119 -0.20 -6.42 -39.04
N TRP A 120 0.52 -7.47 -38.68
CA TRP A 120 -0.08 -8.78 -38.42
C TRP A 120 -1.04 -8.72 -37.22
N ALA A 121 -0.66 -8.03 -36.14
CA ALA A 121 -1.51 -7.86 -34.97
C ALA A 121 -2.82 -7.14 -35.31
N LYS A 122 -2.80 -6.13 -36.17
CA LYS A 122 -4.01 -5.46 -36.65
C LYS A 122 -4.94 -6.42 -37.39
N GLN A 123 -4.41 -7.23 -38.33
CA GLN A 123 -5.20 -8.21 -39.06
C GLN A 123 -5.83 -9.28 -38.14
N ILE A 124 -5.07 -9.75 -37.13
CA ILE A 124 -5.56 -10.70 -36.13
C ILE A 124 -6.62 -10.04 -35.24
N CYS A 125 -6.37 -8.81 -34.79
CA CYS A 125 -7.29 -8.05 -33.95
C CYS A 125 -8.64 -7.80 -34.63
N ASP A 126 -8.62 -7.45 -35.94
CA ASP A 126 -9.83 -7.33 -36.77
C ASP A 126 -10.61 -8.64 -36.82
N THR A 127 -9.92 -9.74 -37.06
CA THR A 127 -10.54 -11.07 -37.10
C THR A 127 -11.14 -11.49 -35.78
N LEU A 128 -10.43 -11.25 -34.66
CA LEU A 128 -10.95 -11.53 -33.31
C LEU A 128 -12.15 -10.64 -33.00
N GLY A 129 -12.10 -9.37 -33.36
CA GLY A 129 -13.23 -8.43 -33.21
C GLY A 129 -14.48 -8.91 -33.94
N TYR A 130 -14.31 -9.43 -35.17
CA TYR A 130 -15.41 -10.05 -35.94
C TYR A 130 -15.97 -11.29 -35.23
N LEU A 131 -15.12 -12.19 -34.70
CA LEU A 131 -15.58 -13.36 -33.95
C LEU A 131 -16.33 -12.99 -32.67
N HIS A 132 -15.81 -12.05 -31.92
CA HIS A 132 -16.41 -11.58 -30.65
C HIS A 132 -17.74 -10.85 -30.88
N SER A 133 -17.98 -10.29 -32.08
CA SER A 133 -19.24 -9.62 -32.46
C SER A 133 -20.37 -10.57 -32.84
N GLN A 134 -20.08 -11.86 -33.02
CA GLN A 134 -21.08 -12.86 -33.34
C GLN A 134 -22.10 -13.07 -32.22
N LYS A 135 -23.24 -13.65 -32.51
CA LYS A 135 -24.33 -13.93 -31.57
C LYS A 135 -24.67 -15.43 -31.58
N PRO A 136 -24.27 -16.19 -30.57
CA PRO A 136 -23.42 -15.80 -29.43
C PRO A 136 -21.98 -15.44 -29.82
N PRO A 137 -21.21 -14.74 -28.97
CA PRO A 137 -19.80 -14.44 -29.22
C PRO A 137 -18.96 -15.71 -29.35
N ILE A 138 -18.06 -15.72 -30.33
CA ILE A 138 -17.12 -16.83 -30.54
C ILE A 138 -15.78 -16.44 -29.97
N ILE A 139 -15.28 -17.20 -28.99
CA ILE A 139 -13.97 -17.04 -28.38
C ILE A 139 -13.02 -18.06 -29.02
N TYR A 140 -11.90 -17.58 -29.55
CA TYR A 140 -10.98 -18.42 -30.34
C TYR A 140 -10.14 -19.39 -29.48
N ARG A 141 -9.65 -18.96 -28.32
CA ARG A 141 -9.01 -19.73 -27.24
C ARG A 141 -7.64 -20.39 -27.54
N ASP A 142 -7.16 -20.39 -28.79
CA ASP A 142 -5.88 -21.03 -29.17
C ASP A 142 -5.04 -20.15 -30.11
N MET A 143 -5.00 -18.84 -29.81
CA MET A 143 -4.20 -17.89 -30.57
C MET A 143 -2.70 -18.17 -30.30
N LYS A 144 -1.97 -18.50 -31.39
CA LYS A 144 -0.53 -18.76 -31.36
C LYS A 144 0.03 -18.75 -32.79
N PRO A 145 1.34 -18.58 -33.00
CA PRO A 145 1.96 -18.54 -34.33
C PRO A 145 1.63 -19.75 -35.21
N ALA A 146 1.56 -20.96 -34.63
CA ALA A 146 1.27 -22.21 -35.39
C ALA A 146 -0.14 -22.23 -36.02
N ASN A 147 -1.08 -21.41 -35.51
CA ASN A 147 -2.45 -21.36 -35.99
C ASN A 147 -2.71 -20.15 -36.90
N ILE A 148 -1.67 -19.45 -37.32
CA ILE A 148 -1.75 -18.29 -38.20
C ILE A 148 -0.90 -18.55 -39.44
N MET A 149 -1.53 -18.51 -40.60
CA MET A 149 -0.86 -18.70 -41.90
C MET A 149 -0.63 -17.37 -42.58
N LEU A 150 0.60 -17.12 -43.03
CA LEU A 150 0.96 -15.98 -43.88
C LEU A 150 0.87 -16.44 -45.33
N LYS A 151 0.00 -15.75 -46.08
CA LYS A 151 -0.13 -15.97 -47.53
C LYS A 151 0.95 -15.23 -48.30
N PRO A 152 1.29 -15.67 -49.55
CA PRO A 152 2.28 -14.97 -50.36
C PRO A 152 2.00 -13.49 -50.60
N GLU A 153 0.72 -13.06 -50.55
CA GLU A 153 0.32 -11.66 -50.73
C GLU A 153 0.45 -10.82 -49.45
N GLY A 154 0.94 -11.40 -48.34
CA GLY A 154 1.12 -10.72 -47.05
C GLY A 154 -0.09 -10.72 -46.11
N ASN A 155 -1.23 -11.29 -46.54
CA ASN A 155 -2.42 -11.38 -45.73
C ASN A 155 -2.39 -12.61 -44.80
N LEU A 156 -2.91 -12.48 -43.61
CA LEU A 156 -3.01 -13.57 -42.67
C LEU A 156 -4.31 -14.37 -42.83
N LYS A 157 -4.25 -15.65 -42.49
CA LYS A 157 -5.39 -16.52 -42.28
C LYS A 157 -5.26 -17.19 -40.90
N ILE A 158 -6.29 -17.10 -40.07
CA ILE A 158 -6.37 -17.83 -38.81
C ILE A 158 -6.98 -19.20 -39.09
N ILE A 159 -6.22 -20.24 -38.80
CA ILE A 159 -6.61 -21.63 -39.03
C ILE A 159 -6.92 -22.31 -37.68
N ASP A 160 -7.52 -23.49 -37.78
CA ASP A 160 -7.74 -24.37 -36.62
C ASP A 160 -8.66 -23.79 -35.54
N PHE A 161 -9.85 -23.32 -35.97
CA PHE A 161 -10.94 -23.01 -35.02
C PHE A 161 -11.18 -24.24 -34.16
N GLY A 162 -11.17 -24.08 -32.85
CA GLY A 162 -11.20 -25.14 -31.83
C GLY A 162 -12.41 -26.07 -31.83
N ILE A 163 -12.93 -26.45 -33.03
CA ILE A 163 -14.06 -27.37 -33.28
C ILE A 163 -13.98 -28.65 -32.46
N SER A 164 -12.77 -29.11 -32.10
CA SER A 164 -12.55 -30.28 -31.28
C SER A 164 -12.48 -30.00 -29.76
N ARG A 165 -12.53 -28.73 -29.32
CA ARG A 165 -12.30 -28.36 -27.91
C ARG A 165 -13.55 -28.13 -27.10
N GLU A 166 -14.66 -27.66 -27.69
CA GLU A 166 -15.91 -27.43 -26.93
C GLU A 166 -16.45 -28.71 -26.29
N TYR A 167 -16.24 -29.85 -26.91
CA TYR A 167 -16.71 -31.11 -26.38
C TYR A 167 -15.95 -31.63 -25.15
N LYS A 168 -14.73 -31.14 -24.90
CA LYS A 168 -13.97 -31.51 -23.70
C LYS A 168 -14.40 -30.74 -22.43
N GLU A 169 -15.00 -29.56 -22.58
CA GLU A 169 -15.40 -28.73 -21.44
C GLU A 169 -16.63 -29.25 -20.69
N GLN A 170 -17.54 -29.97 -21.37
CA GLN A 170 -18.77 -30.47 -20.73
C GLN A 170 -18.60 -31.80 -19.97
N ASN A 171 -17.53 -32.56 -20.17
CA ASN A 171 -17.38 -33.93 -19.61
C ASN A 171 -16.17 -34.18 -18.72
N LEU A 172 -15.36 -33.16 -18.43
CA LEU A 172 -14.17 -33.30 -17.55
C LEU A 172 -14.14 -32.15 -16.55
N ALA A 173 -14.91 -32.33 -15.47
CA ALA A 173 -14.55 -31.70 -14.20
C ALA A 173 -13.17 -32.25 -13.81
N ASP A 174 -12.23 -31.31 -13.56
CA ASP A 174 -10.88 -31.55 -13.03
C ASP A 174 -9.86 -32.31 -13.91
N THR A 175 -8.85 -31.61 -14.35
CA THR A 175 -7.45 -32.00 -14.66
C THR A 175 -6.92 -31.82 -16.07
N THR A 176 -7.56 -31.27 -17.07
CA THR A 176 -6.89 -30.99 -18.35
C THR A 176 -6.66 -29.52 -18.57
N VAL A 177 -5.38 -29.10 -18.52
CA VAL A 177 -4.89 -27.78 -18.90
C VAL A 177 -5.40 -27.46 -20.31
N LEU A 178 -6.43 -26.61 -20.40
CA LEU A 178 -6.98 -26.10 -21.66
C LEU A 178 -6.06 -24.98 -22.18
N GLY A 179 -5.70 -25.05 -23.46
CA GLY A 179 -4.84 -24.07 -24.11
C GLY A 179 -3.39 -24.50 -24.28
N THR A 180 -2.65 -23.76 -25.09
CA THR A 180 -1.22 -24.00 -25.33
C THR A 180 -0.44 -23.26 -24.24
N LYS A 181 0.31 -24.01 -23.39
CA LYS A 181 1.15 -23.42 -22.35
C LYS A 181 1.99 -22.26 -22.91
N GLY A 182 2.05 -21.18 -22.18
CA GLY A 182 2.78 -19.95 -22.53
C GLY A 182 1.95 -18.91 -23.29
N TYR A 183 0.91 -19.32 -24.05
CA TYR A 183 0.01 -18.38 -24.73
C TYR A 183 -1.33 -18.22 -24.04
N ALA A 184 -1.79 -19.26 -23.37
CA ALA A 184 -3.09 -19.28 -22.72
C ALA A 184 -3.07 -18.42 -21.43
N PRO A 185 -4.11 -17.61 -21.19
CA PRO A 185 -4.21 -16.76 -20.02
C PRO A 185 -4.49 -17.57 -18.74
N PRO A 186 -4.23 -16.99 -17.54
CA PRO A 186 -4.41 -17.66 -16.26
C PRO A 186 -5.82 -18.22 -16.02
N GLU A 187 -6.86 -17.51 -16.44
CA GLU A 187 -8.26 -17.93 -16.29
C GLU A 187 -8.58 -19.22 -17.06
N GLN A 188 -7.82 -19.51 -18.12
CA GLN A 188 -8.01 -20.72 -18.92
C GLN A 188 -7.51 -21.99 -18.21
N PHE A 189 -6.72 -21.84 -17.13
CA PHE A 189 -6.25 -22.93 -16.28
C PHE A 189 -7.06 -23.12 -14.99
N GLY A 190 -8.06 -22.26 -14.75
CA GLY A 190 -8.90 -22.25 -13.56
C GLY A 190 -10.39 -22.46 -13.86
N SER A 191 -11.22 -22.28 -12.83
CA SER A 191 -12.69 -22.39 -12.91
C SER A 191 -13.39 -21.14 -13.48
N ARG A 192 -12.66 -20.15 -13.99
CA ARG A 192 -13.24 -18.94 -14.55
C ARG A 192 -13.60 -19.13 -16.02
N GLN A 193 -14.73 -18.57 -16.42
CA GLN A 193 -15.17 -18.58 -17.82
C GLN A 193 -14.26 -17.69 -18.67
N THR A 194 -13.86 -18.16 -19.85
CA THR A 194 -13.09 -17.40 -20.84
C THR A 194 -13.99 -16.47 -21.62
N ASP A 195 -13.50 -15.29 -21.96
CA ASP A 195 -14.19 -14.26 -22.77
C ASP A 195 -13.24 -13.64 -23.81
N ALA A 196 -13.69 -12.58 -24.50
CA ALA A 196 -12.90 -11.86 -25.51
C ALA A 196 -11.50 -11.44 -25.03
N ARG A 197 -11.34 -11.12 -23.73
CA ARG A 197 -10.08 -10.70 -23.12
C ARG A 197 -9.07 -11.84 -22.99
N SER A 198 -9.53 -13.09 -23.05
CA SER A 198 -8.66 -14.27 -23.10
C SER A 198 -7.93 -14.37 -24.44
N ASP A 199 -8.60 -14.06 -25.56
CA ASP A 199 -7.98 -14.00 -26.88
C ASP A 199 -7.02 -12.81 -27.01
N ILE A 200 -7.32 -11.69 -26.38
CA ILE A 200 -6.44 -10.51 -26.32
C ILE A 200 -5.14 -10.85 -25.59
N TYR A 201 -5.21 -11.57 -24.47
CA TYR A 201 -4.00 -12.07 -23.80
C TYR A 201 -3.15 -12.94 -24.72
N ALA A 202 -3.77 -13.92 -25.37
CA ALA A 202 -3.09 -14.84 -26.26
C ALA A 202 -2.48 -14.13 -27.49
N LEU A 203 -3.15 -13.08 -28.01
CA LEU A 203 -2.58 -12.21 -29.04
C LEU A 203 -1.36 -11.43 -28.51
N GLY A 204 -1.41 -10.91 -27.28
CA GLY A 204 -0.27 -10.27 -26.64
C GLY A 204 0.95 -11.17 -26.54
N MET A 205 0.77 -12.41 -26.08
CA MET A 205 1.82 -13.43 -26.01
C MET A 205 2.33 -13.84 -27.40
N THR A 206 1.45 -13.86 -28.41
CA THR A 206 1.81 -14.12 -29.80
C THR A 206 2.68 -13.00 -30.36
N MET A 207 2.29 -11.73 -30.17
CA MET A 207 3.11 -10.56 -30.55
C MET A 207 4.48 -10.57 -29.88
N HIS A 208 4.50 -10.87 -28.55
CA HIS A 208 5.76 -11.01 -27.80
C HIS A 208 6.69 -12.03 -28.44
N HIS A 209 6.18 -13.22 -28.73
CA HIS A 209 6.98 -14.28 -29.37
C HIS A 209 7.48 -13.86 -30.75
N LEU A 210 6.61 -13.25 -31.56
CA LEU A 210 6.95 -12.82 -32.93
C LEU A 210 8.05 -11.76 -32.95
N VAL A 211 8.00 -10.76 -32.05
CA VAL A 211 8.95 -9.63 -32.06
C VAL A 211 10.25 -9.93 -31.33
N THR A 212 10.24 -10.88 -30.37
CA THR A 212 11.44 -11.24 -29.58
C THR A 212 12.12 -12.53 -30.09
N GLY A 213 11.39 -13.41 -30.77
CA GLY A 213 11.83 -14.79 -31.09
C GLY A 213 11.86 -15.71 -29.85
N VAL A 214 11.40 -15.24 -28.68
CA VAL A 214 11.48 -16.00 -27.43
C VAL A 214 10.21 -16.82 -27.22
N ASP A 215 10.37 -18.14 -27.24
CA ASP A 215 9.26 -19.08 -27.08
C ASP A 215 8.67 -19.04 -25.65
N PRO A 216 7.41 -18.58 -25.47
CA PRO A 216 6.79 -18.44 -24.16
C PRO A 216 6.43 -19.77 -23.50
N ARG A 217 6.61 -20.91 -24.20
CA ARG A 217 6.45 -22.25 -23.62
C ARG A 217 7.65 -22.65 -22.77
N LYS A 218 8.80 -22.01 -23.01
CA LYS A 218 10.10 -22.31 -22.39
C LYS A 218 10.57 -21.21 -21.45
N ASN A 219 10.06 -20.01 -21.61
CA ASN A 219 10.51 -18.83 -20.90
C ASN A 219 9.32 -18.13 -20.26
N ASP A 220 9.54 -17.56 -19.08
CA ASP A 220 8.57 -16.68 -18.43
C ASP A 220 8.46 -15.35 -19.19
N TYR A 221 7.34 -14.66 -19.03
CA TYR A 221 7.14 -13.35 -19.64
C TYR A 221 8.10 -12.31 -19.06
N VAL A 222 8.76 -11.60 -19.97
CA VAL A 222 9.63 -10.46 -19.67
C VAL A 222 9.32 -9.38 -20.71
N PRO A 223 9.20 -8.07 -20.34
CA PRO A 223 8.94 -7.00 -21.29
C PRO A 223 9.89 -7.02 -22.50
N ILE A 224 9.37 -6.70 -23.70
CA ILE A 224 10.10 -6.91 -24.95
C ILE A 224 11.41 -6.14 -25.03
N LYS A 225 11.51 -4.97 -24.41
CA LYS A 225 12.73 -4.14 -24.40
C LYS A 225 13.85 -4.68 -23.52
N GLN A 226 13.55 -5.62 -22.62
CA GLN A 226 14.60 -6.35 -21.90
C GLN A 226 15.31 -7.34 -22.83
N TRP A 227 14.63 -7.85 -23.86
CA TRP A 227 15.23 -8.67 -24.91
C TRP A 227 15.87 -7.81 -26.00
N ASN A 228 15.20 -6.76 -26.44
CA ASN A 228 15.72 -5.84 -27.45
C ASN A 228 15.36 -4.37 -27.13
N PRO A 229 16.29 -3.58 -26.55
CA PRO A 229 16.06 -2.20 -26.16
C PRO A 229 15.69 -1.25 -27.32
N SER A 230 15.90 -1.66 -28.58
CA SER A 230 15.58 -0.83 -29.76
C SER A 230 14.10 -0.87 -30.15
N LEU A 231 13.30 -1.77 -29.56
CA LEU A 231 11.87 -1.87 -29.82
C LEU A 231 11.12 -0.62 -29.32
N MET A 232 10.00 -0.31 -29.96
CA MET A 232 9.18 0.86 -29.63
C MET A 232 8.58 0.77 -28.23
N ASP A 233 8.62 1.86 -27.46
CA ASP A 233 7.95 1.95 -26.15
C ASP A 233 6.44 1.67 -26.26
N GLY A 234 5.80 2.17 -27.34
CA GLY A 234 4.37 1.97 -27.56
C GLY A 234 3.99 0.49 -27.75
N LEU A 235 4.82 -0.28 -28.46
CA LEU A 235 4.59 -1.71 -28.65
C LEU A 235 4.74 -2.49 -27.34
N GLU A 236 5.74 -2.14 -26.51
CA GLU A 236 5.89 -2.71 -25.17
C GLU A 236 4.65 -2.43 -24.31
N ILE A 237 4.16 -1.19 -24.29
CA ILE A 237 2.96 -0.80 -23.54
C ILE A 237 1.73 -1.61 -23.98
N ILE A 238 1.55 -1.81 -25.29
CA ILE A 238 0.42 -2.60 -25.83
C ILE A 238 0.53 -4.04 -25.38
N ILE A 239 1.70 -4.67 -25.57
CA ILE A 239 1.90 -6.07 -25.20
C ILE A 239 1.73 -6.25 -23.68
N ASP A 240 2.37 -5.41 -22.85
CA ASP A 240 2.26 -5.44 -21.39
C ASP A 240 0.80 -5.34 -20.92
N LYS A 241 0.00 -4.48 -21.56
CA LYS A 241 -1.42 -4.34 -21.25
C LYS A 241 -2.23 -5.56 -21.67
N CYS A 242 -1.94 -6.16 -22.83
CA CYS A 242 -2.60 -7.40 -23.28
C CYS A 242 -2.39 -8.54 -22.28
N VAL A 243 -1.16 -8.69 -21.75
CA VAL A 243 -0.76 -9.85 -20.94
C VAL A 243 -0.92 -9.67 -19.43
N GLN A 244 -1.69 -8.67 -18.99
CA GLN A 244 -2.02 -8.48 -17.57
C GLN A 244 -2.69 -9.74 -17.00
N MET A 245 -2.37 -10.08 -15.76
CA MET A 245 -2.88 -11.28 -15.10
C MET A 245 -4.40 -11.22 -14.90
N ALA A 246 -4.92 -10.08 -14.48
CA ALA A 246 -6.34 -9.83 -14.30
C ALA A 246 -6.99 -9.37 -15.62
N PRO A 247 -8.07 -10.02 -16.10
CA PRO A 247 -8.75 -9.62 -17.34
C PRO A 247 -9.25 -8.17 -17.35
N GLU A 248 -9.60 -7.62 -16.21
CA GLU A 248 -10.04 -6.23 -16.02
C GLU A 248 -8.97 -5.19 -16.31
N ASP A 249 -7.69 -5.55 -16.21
CA ASP A 249 -6.54 -4.68 -16.47
C ASP A 249 -6.08 -4.72 -17.94
N ARG A 250 -6.65 -5.63 -18.73
CA ARG A 250 -6.37 -5.75 -20.18
C ARG A 250 -7.22 -4.78 -21.01
N TYR A 251 -7.01 -4.78 -22.31
CA TYR A 251 -8.00 -4.22 -23.24
C TYR A 251 -9.32 -4.96 -23.08
N GLN A 252 -10.44 -4.22 -23.02
CA GLN A 252 -11.75 -4.85 -22.77
C GLN A 252 -12.39 -5.39 -24.03
N ASN A 253 -11.95 -4.95 -25.20
CA ASN A 253 -12.39 -5.42 -26.52
C ASN A 253 -11.31 -5.17 -27.57
N CYS A 254 -11.49 -5.77 -28.74
CA CYS A 254 -10.56 -5.62 -29.87
C CYS A 254 -10.54 -4.20 -30.45
N ASN A 255 -11.59 -3.40 -30.30
CA ASN A 255 -11.59 -2.03 -30.81
C ASN A 255 -10.64 -1.13 -30.01
N GLU A 256 -10.56 -1.30 -28.70
CA GLU A 256 -9.59 -0.59 -27.85
C GLU A 256 -8.15 -0.97 -28.22
N LEU A 257 -7.90 -2.27 -28.41
CA LEU A 257 -6.58 -2.75 -28.83
C LEU A 257 -6.20 -2.24 -30.23
N MET A 258 -7.13 -2.28 -31.17
CA MET A 258 -6.92 -1.78 -32.54
C MET A 258 -6.57 -0.30 -32.56
N TYR A 259 -7.28 0.52 -31.78
CA TYR A 259 -6.99 1.94 -31.67
C TYR A 259 -5.53 2.19 -31.21
N ASP A 260 -5.07 1.48 -30.18
CA ASP A 260 -3.70 1.62 -29.70
C ASP A 260 -2.66 1.08 -30.68
N LEU A 261 -2.96 -0.02 -31.43
CA LEU A 261 -2.10 -0.54 -32.50
C LEU A 261 -1.96 0.45 -33.68
N GLU A 262 -3.01 1.21 -34.00
CA GLU A 262 -2.97 2.25 -35.03
C GLU A 262 -2.20 3.48 -34.59
N HIS A 263 -2.09 3.72 -33.28
CA HIS A 263 -1.46 4.91 -32.69
C HIS A 263 -0.20 4.57 -31.85
N VAL A 264 0.46 3.45 -32.14
CA VAL A 264 1.57 2.90 -31.34
C VAL A 264 2.70 3.90 -31.08
N GLU A 265 3.03 4.77 -32.04
CA GLU A 265 4.07 5.78 -31.91
C GLU A 265 3.69 6.85 -30.87
N LEU A 266 2.42 7.24 -30.82
CA LEU A 266 1.91 8.28 -29.91
C LEU A 266 1.89 7.79 -28.46
N LEU A 267 1.60 6.52 -28.23
CA LEU A 267 1.57 5.92 -26.91
C LEU A 267 2.92 6.06 -26.17
N GLY A 268 4.04 5.83 -26.86
CA GLY A 268 5.38 5.99 -26.29
C GLY A 268 5.66 7.42 -25.84
N ILE A 269 5.24 8.42 -26.59
CA ILE A 269 5.42 9.84 -26.29
C ILE A 269 4.54 10.26 -25.10
N GLU A 270 3.28 9.90 -25.12
CA GLU A 270 2.33 10.23 -24.07
C GLU A 270 2.68 9.57 -22.74
N TYR A 271 3.08 8.31 -22.77
CA TYR A 271 3.55 7.59 -21.59
C TYR A 271 4.75 8.26 -20.93
N LYS A 272 5.79 8.63 -21.72
CA LYS A 272 6.95 9.39 -21.23
C LYS A 272 6.55 10.74 -20.63
N LYS A 273 5.61 11.45 -21.25
CA LYS A 273 5.08 12.73 -20.75
C LYS A 273 4.33 12.54 -19.45
N GLN A 274 3.52 11.50 -19.33
CA GLN A 274 2.78 11.17 -18.11
C GLN A 274 3.72 10.77 -16.96
N GLN A 275 4.73 9.95 -17.22
CA GLN A 275 5.76 9.58 -16.23
C GLN A 275 6.52 10.82 -15.73
N LYS A 276 6.94 11.72 -16.61
CA LYS A 276 7.58 12.97 -16.21
C LYS A 276 6.67 13.86 -15.35
N ARG A 277 5.37 13.93 -15.66
CA ARG A 277 4.40 14.66 -14.83
C ARG A 277 4.26 14.04 -13.42
N LYS A 278 4.13 12.71 -13.32
CA LYS A 278 4.06 11.99 -12.02
C LYS A 278 5.32 12.22 -11.19
N LEU A 279 6.50 12.14 -11.82
CA LEU A 279 7.78 12.42 -11.15
C LEU A 279 7.83 13.87 -10.64
N MET A 280 7.42 14.85 -11.47
CA MET A 280 7.43 16.26 -11.10
C MET A 280 6.49 16.53 -9.91
N THR A 281 5.28 15.96 -9.90
CA THR A 281 4.34 16.10 -8.77
C THR A 281 4.90 15.49 -7.50
N PHE A 282 5.55 14.34 -7.58
CA PHE A 282 6.22 13.70 -6.44
C PHE A 282 7.34 14.58 -5.89
N VAL A 283 8.23 15.11 -6.74
CA VAL A 283 9.32 16.00 -6.32
C VAL A 283 8.79 17.28 -5.67
N ILE A 284 7.73 17.89 -6.23
CA ILE A 284 7.09 19.08 -5.65
C ILE A 284 6.48 18.77 -4.28
N SER A 285 5.82 17.61 -4.14
CA SER A 285 5.24 17.19 -2.86
C SER A 285 6.30 16.96 -1.80
N LEU A 286 7.41 16.32 -2.16
CA LEU A 286 8.55 16.09 -1.28
C LEU A 286 9.19 17.42 -0.84
N ALA A 287 9.41 18.34 -1.78
CA ALA A 287 9.95 19.68 -1.46
C ALA A 287 9.04 20.45 -0.49
N ARG A 288 7.71 20.41 -0.68
CA ARG A 288 6.75 21.01 0.26
C ARG A 288 6.81 20.38 1.64
N ALA A 289 6.91 19.07 1.76
CA ALA A 289 7.04 18.38 3.04
C ALA A 289 8.31 18.79 3.79
N VAL A 290 9.44 18.90 3.09
CA VAL A 290 10.71 19.37 3.65
C VAL A 290 10.61 20.81 4.15
N ILE A 291 10.01 21.70 3.36
CA ILE A 291 9.82 23.11 3.76
C ILE A 291 8.93 23.21 5.00
N MET A 292 7.84 22.46 5.07
CA MET A 292 6.96 22.46 6.25
C MET A 292 7.67 21.91 7.50
N ALA A 293 8.45 20.85 7.36
CA ALA A 293 9.25 20.32 8.47
C ALA A 293 10.25 21.36 8.98
N PHE A 294 10.94 22.06 8.07
CA PHE A 294 11.90 23.11 8.44
C PHE A 294 11.22 24.30 9.11
N ALA A 295 10.07 24.73 8.60
CA ALA A 295 9.27 25.79 9.23
C ALA A 295 8.77 25.38 10.62
N GLY A 296 8.39 24.13 10.82
CA GLY A 296 8.01 23.59 12.13
C GLY A 296 9.15 23.63 13.13
N VAL A 297 10.35 23.19 12.74
CA VAL A 297 11.55 23.24 13.59
C VAL A 297 11.91 24.69 13.93
N LEU A 298 11.89 25.58 12.94
CA LEU A 298 12.17 27.02 13.16
C LEU A 298 11.16 27.62 14.12
N GLY A 299 9.86 27.30 13.97
CA GLY A 299 8.81 27.73 14.88
C GLY A 299 9.03 27.27 16.32
N MET A 300 9.46 26.00 16.52
CA MET A 300 9.80 25.47 17.84
C MET A 300 10.99 26.22 18.48
N VAL A 301 12.05 26.47 17.69
CA VAL A 301 13.23 27.22 18.18
C VAL A 301 12.88 28.64 18.57
N VAL A 302 12.08 29.35 17.72
CA VAL A 302 11.65 30.73 18.03
C VAL A 302 10.76 30.73 19.27
N LYS A 303 9.85 29.80 19.42
CA LYS A 303 9.01 29.68 20.63
C LYS A 303 9.87 29.43 21.87
N HIS A 304 10.78 28.45 21.81
CA HIS A 304 11.64 28.16 22.96
C HIS A 304 12.50 29.35 23.40
N ASN A 305 13.10 30.08 22.46
CA ASN A 305 13.85 31.29 22.77
C ASN A 305 12.99 32.39 23.39
N ASN A 306 11.74 32.56 22.88
CA ASN A 306 10.83 33.55 23.42
C ASN A 306 10.38 33.19 24.85
N ASP A 307 10.08 31.90 25.10
CA ASP A 307 9.69 31.43 26.43
C ASP A 307 10.84 31.59 27.43
N THR A 308 12.08 31.28 27.05
CA THR A 308 13.27 31.48 27.88
C THR A 308 13.47 32.97 28.23
N ASN A 309 13.43 33.85 27.23
CA ASN A 309 13.58 35.31 27.46
C ASN A 309 12.50 35.86 28.36
N THR A 310 11.26 35.37 28.21
CA THR A 310 10.14 35.80 29.04
C THR A 310 10.26 35.31 30.49
N TYR A 311 10.69 34.07 30.69
CA TYR A 311 11.00 33.50 31.99
C TYR A 311 12.08 34.34 32.71
N ASP A 312 13.20 34.58 32.06
CA ASP A 312 14.34 35.31 32.63
C ASP A 312 13.93 36.73 33.00
N LYS A 313 13.05 37.38 32.21
CA LYS A 313 12.48 38.69 32.52
C LYS A 313 11.68 38.63 33.81
N TYR A 314 10.75 37.69 33.98
CA TYR A 314 9.95 37.57 35.18
C TYR A 314 10.78 37.33 36.44
N VAL A 315 11.80 36.45 36.38
CA VAL A 315 12.71 36.18 37.49
C VAL A 315 13.50 37.46 37.83
N THR A 316 13.95 38.19 36.82
CA THR A 316 14.70 39.46 37.03
C THR A 316 13.78 40.52 37.63
N ASP A 317 12.59 40.71 37.09
CA ASP A 317 11.60 41.68 37.57
C ASP A 317 11.26 41.40 39.05
N SER A 318 11.02 40.13 39.43
CA SER A 318 10.74 39.75 40.82
C SER A 318 11.90 40.08 41.79
N GLY A 319 13.14 40.15 41.27
CA GLY A 319 14.32 40.52 42.05
C GLY A 319 14.47 42.03 42.29
N TYR A 320 14.01 42.86 41.34
CA TYR A 320 14.16 44.33 41.40
C TYR A 320 12.97 45.05 42.03
N ILE A 321 11.81 44.39 42.16
CA ILE A 321 10.63 45.03 42.81
C ILE A 321 10.92 45.14 44.31
N ASP A 322 10.73 46.37 44.85
CA ASP A 322 10.87 46.62 46.28
C ASP A 322 9.69 46.05 47.05
N LEU A 323 9.95 45.20 48.03
CA LEU A 323 8.92 44.57 48.88
C LEU A 323 8.06 45.65 49.62
N ALA A 324 8.61 46.79 49.90
CA ALA A 324 7.88 47.94 50.56
C ALA A 324 6.88 48.56 49.61
N VAL A 325 6.96 48.29 48.28
CA VAL A 325 6.16 48.96 47.28
C VAL A 325 5.05 48.05 46.71
N ASP A 326 5.38 46.81 46.37
CA ASP A 326 4.37 45.92 45.72
C ASP A 326 4.69 44.43 45.87
N GLU A 327 4.28 43.84 46.98
CA GLU A 327 4.37 42.40 47.24
C GLU A 327 3.60 41.54 46.22
N ASN A 328 2.44 42.04 45.72
CA ASN A 328 1.61 41.31 44.77
C ASN A 328 2.31 41.12 43.42
N SER A 329 3.01 42.15 42.94
CA SER A 329 3.74 42.10 41.68
C SER A 329 4.93 41.11 41.74
N ILE A 330 5.56 40.97 42.93
CA ILE A 330 6.63 39.98 43.13
C ILE A 330 6.06 38.54 43.03
N ALA A 331 4.98 38.28 43.75
CA ALA A 331 4.33 36.98 43.70
C ALA A 331 3.85 36.65 42.25
N GLU A 332 3.22 37.64 41.58
CA GLU A 332 2.81 37.51 40.20
C GLU A 332 3.95 37.14 39.27
N ALA A 333 5.08 37.82 39.35
CA ALA A 333 6.23 37.59 38.49
C ALA A 333 6.83 36.18 38.73
N CYS A 334 6.98 35.77 40.00
CA CYS A 334 7.47 34.43 40.33
C CYS A 334 6.54 33.33 39.77
N PHE A 335 5.22 33.45 39.99
CA PHE A 335 4.29 32.42 39.50
C PHE A 335 4.17 32.40 37.98
N LYS A 336 4.22 33.55 37.30
CA LYS A 336 4.27 33.58 35.83
C LYS A 336 5.53 32.94 35.26
N ALA A 337 6.67 33.12 35.89
CA ALA A 337 7.91 32.41 35.51
C ALA A 337 7.74 30.91 35.68
N ILE A 338 7.22 30.45 36.83
CA ILE A 338 6.98 29.00 37.07
C ILE A 338 6.01 28.41 36.05
N GLU A 339 4.95 29.16 35.64
CA GLU A 339 4.01 28.70 34.60
C GLU A 339 4.66 28.56 33.21
N ILE A 340 5.66 29.39 32.89
CA ILE A 340 6.40 29.30 31.62
C ILE A 340 7.32 28.10 31.61
N ASP A 341 8.09 27.91 32.68
CA ASP A 341 9.00 26.77 32.84
C ASP A 341 9.15 26.38 34.33
N GLY A 342 8.27 25.50 34.77
CA GLY A 342 8.27 24.96 36.13
C GLY A 342 9.39 23.97 36.42
N THR A 343 10.25 23.68 35.49
CA THR A 343 11.39 22.79 35.69
C THR A 343 12.66 23.57 36.11
N ARG A 344 12.61 24.88 36.11
CA ARG A 344 13.71 25.75 36.50
C ARG A 344 13.55 26.20 37.95
N ILE A 345 14.65 26.14 38.71
CA ILE A 345 14.69 26.37 40.17
C ILE A 345 14.59 27.84 40.58
N GLU A 346 15.08 28.75 39.73
CA GLU A 346 15.31 30.15 40.07
C GLU A 346 14.03 30.90 40.50
N ALA A 347 12.90 30.63 39.84
CA ALA A 347 11.63 31.28 40.19
C ALA A 347 11.07 30.77 41.52
N TYR A 348 11.27 29.51 41.87
CA TYR A 348 10.91 28.95 43.17
C TYR A 348 11.77 29.53 44.28
N GLU A 349 13.10 29.58 44.08
CA GLU A 349 14.03 30.23 45.03
C GLU A 349 13.65 31.67 45.27
N LYS A 350 13.35 32.41 44.19
CA LYS A 350 13.01 33.82 44.32
C LYS A 350 11.72 34.06 45.10
N TYR A 351 10.69 33.22 44.87
CA TYR A 351 9.45 33.29 45.66
C TYR A 351 9.70 33.05 47.16
N ILE A 352 10.47 32.03 47.50
CA ILE A 352 10.78 31.71 48.91
C ILE A 352 11.68 32.77 49.54
N GLU A 353 12.71 33.27 48.84
CA GLU A 353 13.56 34.37 49.30
C GLU A 353 12.69 35.63 49.67
N LYS A 354 11.85 36.05 48.74
CA LYS A 354 11.02 37.23 48.93
C LYS A 354 9.95 37.02 49.99
N SER A 355 9.39 35.83 50.11
CA SER A 355 8.46 35.49 51.20
C SER A 355 9.13 35.55 52.56
N THR A 356 10.38 35.07 52.65
CA THR A 356 11.17 35.15 53.90
C THR A 356 11.51 36.57 54.25
N ASP A 357 11.95 37.39 53.28
CA ASP A 357 12.23 38.82 53.46
C ASP A 357 10.96 39.59 53.93
N ALA A 358 9.79 39.21 53.42
CA ALA A 358 8.50 39.80 53.82
C ALA A 358 8.02 39.35 55.22
N GLY A 359 8.59 38.28 55.75
CA GLY A 359 8.15 37.67 57.00
C GLY A 359 6.76 36.97 56.88
N LYS A 360 6.31 36.66 55.68
CA LYS A 360 5.06 36.00 55.36
C LYS A 360 5.09 35.36 53.95
N LEU A 361 4.29 34.32 53.72
CA LEU A 361 4.13 33.77 52.38
C LEU A 361 3.38 34.75 51.49
N LEU A 362 3.97 35.09 50.34
CA LEU A 362 3.39 36.04 49.40
C LEU A 362 2.23 35.41 48.63
N THR A 363 1.21 36.23 48.35
CA THR A 363 0.01 35.84 47.61
C THR A 363 -0.28 36.83 46.50
N TYR A 364 -0.87 36.35 45.40
CA TYR A 364 -1.33 37.16 44.29
C TYR A 364 -2.72 36.69 43.84
N SER A 365 -3.69 37.59 43.82
CA SER A 365 -5.02 37.30 43.31
C SER A 365 -5.24 38.00 41.97
N PHE A 366 -5.73 37.28 40.99
CA PHE A 366 -5.97 37.79 39.65
C PHE A 366 -7.44 37.63 39.24
N ASN A 367 -7.90 38.55 38.39
CA ASN A 367 -9.22 38.50 37.78
C ASN A 367 -9.05 38.98 36.32
N GLU A 368 -8.82 38.06 35.41
CA GLU A 368 -8.55 38.32 34.00
C GLU A 368 -9.78 37.98 33.16
N THR A 369 -10.21 38.94 32.32
CA THR A 369 -11.28 38.68 31.34
C THR A 369 -10.67 38.56 29.94
N ASP A 370 -10.94 37.46 29.27
CA ASP A 370 -10.45 37.23 27.90
C ASP A 370 -11.26 38.04 26.85
N LYS A 371 -10.82 37.99 25.61
CA LYS A 371 -11.45 38.69 24.48
C LYS A 371 -12.88 38.20 24.19
N ASP A 372 -13.26 37.04 24.70
CA ASP A 372 -14.57 36.40 24.52
C ASP A 372 -15.46 36.62 25.75
N ASN A 373 -15.10 37.57 26.66
CA ASN A 373 -15.78 37.90 27.91
C ASN A 373 -15.84 36.79 28.96
N ASN A 374 -14.97 35.78 28.88
CA ASN A 374 -14.87 34.81 29.95
C ASN A 374 -13.93 35.34 31.03
N THR A 375 -14.42 35.40 32.24
CA THR A 375 -13.63 35.87 33.38
C THR A 375 -12.97 34.69 34.07
N LYS A 376 -11.63 34.69 34.14
CA LYS A 376 -10.82 33.74 34.88
C LYS A 376 -10.26 34.43 36.12
N SER A 377 -10.58 33.90 37.27
CA SER A 377 -10.07 34.41 38.55
C SER A 377 -9.41 33.31 39.36
N GLY A 378 -8.45 33.64 40.16
CA GLY A 378 -7.75 32.71 41.02
C GLY A 378 -6.75 33.39 41.95
N THR A 379 -6.18 32.58 42.84
CA THR A 379 -5.12 33.03 43.75
C THR A 379 -3.90 32.18 43.59
N TYR A 380 -2.75 32.78 43.44
CA TYR A 380 -1.44 32.17 43.56
C TYR A 380 -0.99 32.34 45.00
N ASP A 381 -0.89 31.21 45.70
CA ASP A 381 -0.49 31.11 47.10
C ASP A 381 0.46 29.91 47.30
N ILE A 382 0.79 29.65 48.56
CA ILE A 382 1.67 28.52 48.89
C ILE A 382 1.10 27.17 48.43
N ASN A 383 -0.21 26.99 48.36
CA ASN A 383 -0.81 25.76 47.91
C ASN A 383 -0.57 25.54 46.42
N ARG A 384 -0.64 26.64 45.65
CA ARG A 384 -0.34 26.59 44.23
C ARG A 384 1.15 26.42 43.97
N TYR A 385 2.00 27.02 44.77
CA TYR A 385 3.43 26.83 44.76
C TYR A 385 3.81 25.35 44.98
N THR A 386 3.27 24.77 46.08
CA THR A 386 3.54 23.37 46.43
C THR A 386 3.04 22.41 45.36
N LYS A 387 1.94 22.73 44.70
CA LYS A 387 1.46 21.95 43.57
C LYS A 387 2.42 22.01 42.40
N TYR A 388 2.85 23.18 41.96
CA TYR A 388 3.84 23.30 40.88
C TYR A 388 5.15 22.66 41.22
N PHE A 389 5.61 22.77 42.46
CA PHE A 389 6.80 22.09 42.95
C PHE A 389 6.66 20.57 42.85
N SER A 390 5.52 20.02 43.28
CA SER A 390 5.23 18.60 43.20
C SER A 390 5.11 18.09 41.75
N ASP A 391 4.43 18.85 40.89
CA ASP A 391 4.23 18.52 39.49
C ASP A 391 5.56 18.43 38.71
N ASN A 392 6.58 19.18 39.15
CA ASN A 392 7.90 19.25 38.53
C ASN A 392 9.02 18.60 39.37
N LEU A 393 8.69 17.88 40.41
CA LEU A 393 9.65 17.40 41.41
C LEU A 393 10.83 16.60 40.83
N GLU A 394 10.54 15.69 39.93
CA GLU A 394 11.58 14.83 39.33
C GLU A 394 12.62 15.61 38.50
N GLN A 395 12.19 16.67 37.85
CA GLN A 395 13.08 17.56 37.09
C GLN A 395 13.83 18.53 38.04
N LEU A 396 13.15 19.02 39.07
CA LEU A 396 13.78 19.90 40.07
C LEU A 396 14.86 19.15 40.89
N LYS A 397 14.62 17.88 41.24
CA LYS A 397 15.63 17.04 41.93
C LYS A 397 16.96 16.93 41.17
N GLN A 398 16.94 17.11 39.85
CA GLN A 398 18.14 17.03 39.01
C GLN A 398 18.92 18.35 38.92
N LYS A 399 18.39 19.43 39.50
CA LYS A 399 19.03 20.75 39.40
C LYS A 399 20.01 20.97 40.52
N PRO A 400 21.13 21.64 40.26
CA PRO A 400 22.02 22.12 41.31
C PRO A 400 21.26 23.05 42.25
N GLY A 401 21.44 22.91 43.57
CA GLY A 401 20.77 23.73 44.55
C GLY A 401 19.37 23.24 44.97
N PHE A 402 18.91 22.11 44.46
CA PHE A 402 17.61 21.54 44.86
C PHE A 402 17.53 21.25 46.38
N ASP A 403 18.61 20.83 47.01
CA ASP A 403 18.71 20.60 48.44
C ASP A 403 18.44 21.89 49.23
N LYS A 404 19.02 23.00 48.81
CA LYS A 404 18.78 24.36 49.36
C LYS A 404 17.31 24.76 49.18
N LEU A 405 16.82 24.68 47.94
CA LEU A 405 15.42 25.03 47.63
C LEU A 405 14.42 24.23 48.46
N ALA A 406 14.63 22.92 48.58
CA ALA A 406 13.76 22.05 49.39
C ALA A 406 13.82 22.47 50.86
N PHE A 407 15.02 22.66 51.41
CA PHE A 407 15.16 23.15 52.78
C PHE A 407 14.48 24.48 53.01
N ASP A 408 14.78 25.52 52.20
CA ASP A 408 14.24 26.86 52.34
C ASP A 408 12.70 26.86 52.18
N THR A 409 12.13 26.03 51.31
CA THR A 409 10.68 25.83 51.15
C THR A 409 10.06 25.26 52.44
N GLY A 410 10.63 24.19 52.97
CA GLY A 410 10.17 23.61 54.23
C GLY A 410 10.25 24.62 55.37
N TYR A 411 11.35 25.32 55.46
CA TYR A 411 11.57 26.37 56.48
C TYR A 411 10.54 27.52 56.38
N ALA A 412 10.30 28.01 55.15
CA ALA A 412 9.30 29.07 54.92
C ALA A 412 7.88 28.61 55.27
N ILE A 413 7.50 27.38 54.87
CA ILE A 413 6.17 26.83 55.24
C ILE A 413 6.05 26.69 56.76
N PHE A 414 7.07 26.18 57.44
CA PHE A 414 7.07 25.97 58.87
C PHE A 414 6.90 27.29 59.64
N ASN A 415 7.63 28.34 59.27
CA ASN A 415 7.72 29.58 60.02
C ASN A 415 6.73 30.66 59.56
N LEU A 416 6.31 30.69 58.28
CA LEU A 416 5.54 31.81 57.71
C LEU A 416 4.06 31.49 57.44
N SER A 417 3.59 30.25 57.66
CA SER A 417 2.18 29.86 57.47
C SER A 417 1.34 30.28 58.68
N LYS A 418 1.03 31.55 58.80
CA LYS A 418 0.29 32.14 59.96
C LYS A 418 -1.20 31.73 60.02
N ASP A 419 -1.81 31.37 58.89
CA ASP A 419 -3.26 31.06 58.79
C ASP A 419 -3.58 29.58 59.04
N ASN A 420 -2.59 28.72 59.14
CA ASN A 420 -2.77 27.32 59.44
C ASN A 420 -2.41 27.02 60.91
N SER A 421 -3.05 26.00 61.51
CA SER A 421 -2.56 25.50 62.80
C SER A 421 -1.10 25.12 62.69
N GLU A 422 -0.28 25.35 63.74
CA GLU A 422 1.15 24.98 63.79
C GLU A 422 1.37 23.56 63.35
N LEU A 423 0.45 22.66 63.69
CA LEU A 423 0.46 21.25 63.25
C LEU A 423 0.37 21.09 61.74
N SER A 424 -0.55 21.84 61.07
CA SER A 424 -0.74 21.75 59.63
C SER A 424 0.49 22.26 58.87
N SER A 425 1.09 23.31 59.38
CA SER A 425 2.34 23.86 58.81
C SER A 425 3.51 22.90 59.00
N ALA A 426 3.65 22.28 60.17
CA ALA A 426 4.67 21.28 60.45
C ALA A 426 4.56 20.05 59.55
N LEU A 427 3.34 19.53 59.34
CA LEU A 427 3.11 18.35 58.48
C LEU A 427 3.44 18.68 56.99
N SER A 428 3.05 19.86 56.52
CA SER A 428 3.33 20.29 55.15
C SER A 428 4.85 20.51 54.92
N ALA A 429 5.52 21.14 55.88
CA ALA A 429 6.95 21.40 55.85
C ALA A 429 7.80 20.12 55.91
N GLN A 430 7.37 19.11 56.65
CA GLN A 430 8.07 17.84 56.80
C GLN A 430 8.39 17.17 55.44
N THR A 431 7.50 17.27 54.47
CA THR A 431 7.71 16.72 53.11
C THR A 431 8.99 17.27 52.48
N TYR A 432 9.25 18.54 52.61
CA TYR A 432 10.39 19.21 51.99
C TYR A 432 11.69 18.87 52.75
N PHE A 433 11.67 18.77 54.05
CA PHE A 433 12.82 18.31 54.83
C PHE A 433 13.17 16.86 54.47
N LYS A 434 12.19 16.00 54.25
CA LYS A 434 12.41 14.62 53.78
C LYS A 434 13.11 14.59 52.41
N TYR A 435 12.79 15.48 51.47
CA TYR A 435 13.51 15.54 50.19
C TYR A 435 15.02 15.83 50.40
N VAL A 436 15.37 16.68 51.36
CA VAL A 436 16.79 16.91 51.71
C VAL A 436 17.43 15.67 52.32
N LEU A 437 16.70 14.96 53.18
CA LEU A 437 17.18 13.72 53.81
C LEU A 437 17.35 12.59 52.79
N GLU A 438 16.55 12.56 51.74
CA GLU A 438 16.70 11.58 50.62
C GLU A 438 18.00 11.79 49.86
N ILE A 439 18.52 13.02 49.76
CA ILE A 439 19.81 13.34 49.14
C ILE A 439 20.96 12.80 50.00
N GLY A 440 20.77 12.71 51.33
CA GLY A 440 21.74 12.19 52.29
C GLY A 440 22.75 13.21 52.76
N GLU A 441 23.77 12.73 53.46
CA GLU A 441 24.79 13.54 54.13
C GLU A 441 25.69 14.37 53.18
N THR A 442 25.53 14.19 51.86
CA THR A 442 26.22 15.00 50.86
C THR A 442 25.61 16.42 50.75
N SER A 443 24.37 16.63 51.20
CA SER A 443 23.76 17.95 51.27
C SER A 443 24.29 18.72 52.47
N ASN A 444 24.65 19.97 52.25
CA ASN A 444 25.00 20.93 53.33
C ASN A 444 23.85 21.20 54.29
N TYR A 445 22.62 20.91 53.89
CA TYR A 445 21.42 21.14 54.67
C TYR A 445 20.93 19.88 55.41
N TYR A 446 21.59 18.73 55.30
CA TYR A 446 21.17 17.46 55.85
C TYR A 446 20.90 17.51 57.35
N ASN A 447 21.90 17.95 58.13
CA ASN A 447 21.82 17.95 59.60
C ASN A 447 20.71 18.91 60.13
N ILE A 448 20.58 20.09 59.52
CA ILE A 448 19.54 21.04 59.93
C ILE A 448 18.14 20.56 59.45
N ALA A 449 18.03 19.99 58.26
CA ALA A 449 16.79 19.40 57.78
C ALA A 449 16.35 18.20 58.65
N ASN A 450 17.29 17.38 59.13
CA ASN A 450 17.00 16.29 60.06
C ASN A 450 16.44 16.82 61.40
N SER A 451 17.00 17.91 61.90
CA SER A 451 16.50 18.55 63.13
C SER A 451 15.05 19.05 62.96
N PHE A 452 14.79 19.77 61.85
CA PHE A 452 13.40 20.24 61.56
C PHE A 452 12.44 19.09 61.27
N ASN A 453 12.88 18.04 60.59
CA ASN A 453 12.06 16.84 60.36
C ASN A 453 11.65 16.18 61.71
N ASN A 454 12.57 16.13 62.64
CA ASN A 454 12.29 15.57 63.99
C ASN A 454 11.29 16.47 64.78
N VAL A 455 11.42 17.78 64.65
CA VAL A 455 10.41 18.69 65.24
C VAL A 455 9.04 18.50 64.54
N CYS A 456 8.97 18.39 63.25
CA CYS A 456 7.73 18.13 62.53
C CYS A 456 7.13 16.76 62.93
N GLN A 457 7.99 15.74 63.10
CA GLN A 457 7.54 14.40 63.56
C GLN A 457 6.94 14.51 64.98
N PHE A 458 7.55 15.28 65.86
CA PHE A 458 7.04 15.50 67.16
C PHE A 458 5.62 16.11 67.16
N TYR A 459 5.37 17.15 66.35
CA TYR A 459 4.03 17.73 66.17
C TYR A 459 3.02 16.72 65.62
N ASN A 460 3.44 15.82 64.74
CA ASN A 460 2.59 14.76 64.20
C ASN A 460 2.22 13.70 65.29
N ASP A 461 3.18 13.30 66.08
CA ASP A 461 2.99 12.36 67.17
C ASP A 461 2.07 12.93 68.29
N TYR A 462 2.22 14.23 68.60
CA TYR A 462 1.34 14.95 69.47
C TYR A 462 -0.13 14.96 68.96
N ALA A 463 -0.34 15.28 67.71
CA ALA A 463 -1.67 15.28 67.08
C ALA A 463 -2.32 13.87 67.07
N ASN A 464 -1.53 12.84 66.88
CA ASN A 464 -1.99 11.46 66.89
C ASN A 464 -2.36 11.02 68.32
N ALA A 465 -1.58 11.45 69.33
CA ALA A 465 -1.90 11.18 70.74
C ALA A 465 -3.19 11.90 71.15
N GLU A 466 -3.44 13.11 70.70
CA GLU A 466 -4.67 13.85 70.91
C GLU A 466 -5.87 13.13 70.29
N LYS A 467 -5.77 12.66 69.05
CA LYS A 467 -6.83 11.91 68.35
C LYS A 467 -7.15 10.54 68.99
N THR A 468 -6.16 9.89 69.59
CA THR A 468 -6.32 8.58 70.19
C THR A 468 -6.71 8.62 71.66
N GLY A 469 -6.80 9.81 72.24
CA GLY A 469 -7.20 9.98 73.68
C GLY A 469 -6.13 9.53 74.68
N ASN A 470 -4.85 9.51 74.26
CA ASN A 470 -3.74 9.11 75.16
C ASN A 470 -3.24 10.31 75.97
N GLU A 471 -3.94 10.62 77.04
CA GLU A 471 -3.69 11.82 77.86
C GLU A 471 -2.26 11.90 78.42
N SER A 472 -1.67 10.79 78.84
CA SER A 472 -0.32 10.82 79.42
C SER A 472 0.74 11.19 78.38
N THR A 473 0.58 10.72 77.17
CA THR A 473 1.49 11.08 76.04
C THR A 473 1.27 12.54 75.62
N LYS A 474 0.03 13.01 75.59
CA LYS A 474 -0.31 14.39 75.31
C LYS A 474 0.34 15.38 76.28
N ASP A 475 0.23 15.12 77.59
CA ASP A 475 0.82 15.94 78.64
C ASP A 475 2.35 16.04 78.55
N ASP A 476 3.03 14.94 78.17
CA ASP A 476 4.47 14.90 77.97
C ASP A 476 4.91 15.77 76.74
N TYR A 477 4.10 15.74 75.67
CA TYR A 477 4.35 16.56 74.49
C TYR A 477 4.05 18.05 74.79
N GLU A 478 3.00 18.38 75.51
CA GLU A 478 2.68 19.79 75.90
C GLU A 478 3.79 20.40 76.73
N LYS A 479 4.35 19.65 77.72
CA LYS A 479 5.51 20.11 78.51
C LYS A 479 6.77 20.30 77.66
N LEU A 480 6.93 19.45 76.66
CA LEU A 480 8.10 19.58 75.77
C LEU A 480 7.95 20.77 74.82
N ILE A 481 6.73 21.01 74.25
CA ILE A 481 6.41 22.21 73.48
C ILE A 481 6.68 23.49 74.28
N GLU A 482 6.16 23.54 75.50
CA GLU A 482 6.40 24.68 76.43
C GLU A 482 7.87 24.87 76.73
N SER A 483 8.67 23.81 76.72
CA SER A 483 10.14 23.92 76.95
C SER A 483 10.93 24.37 75.76
N ILE A 484 10.35 24.31 74.57
CA ILE A 484 10.97 24.69 73.28
C ILE A 484 10.57 26.09 72.87
N ALA A 485 9.37 26.56 73.31
CA ALA A 485 8.86 27.91 73.08
C ALA A 485 9.59 28.92 73.97
#